data_1a25a7c8a9fd33c92d2bda1adc8e9017
#
_entry.id   1a25a7c8a9fd33c92d2bda1adc8e9017
#
_cell.length_a   1.000
_cell.length_b   1.000
_cell.length_c   1.000
_cell.angle_alpha   90.00
_cell.angle_beta   90.00
_cell.angle_gamma   90.00
#
_symmetry.space_group_name_H-M   'P 1'
#
loop_
_entity.id
_entity.type
_entity.pdbx_description
1 polymer ?
#
loop_
_entity_poly.entity_id
_entity_poly.type
_entity_poly.pdbx_seq_one_letter_code
_entity_poly.pdbx_strand_id
1 'polypeptide(L)'
;MNLKNLKYLFLLMMSAIVLASCSETDENTDSEYDDWQAKNKTAFAEILVKAKQEGEANGWHVYRNWSMENQPVTPTVNEQEDNIVVQVMQQGEGSAVRPLYTDSVMVSYKGMLKNDYVFDHNFTGDYDVNKAQTSNFIVKGVVDGFATALMKMTHIGDHWMVYMPYTLGYGSSQSSSLTIPAYSMLKFEIVLKGWYTDGKWIKK
;
A
#
# COMPACT_ATOMS: atom_id res chain seq x y z
N MET A 1 60.91 20.79 -42.49
CA MET A 1 60.34 20.24 -41.27
C MET A 1 60.64 18.75 -41.24
N ASN A 2 61.47 18.29 -40.29
CA ASN A 2 62.07 16.99 -40.29
C ASN A 2 61.11 15.89 -39.99
N LEU A 3 61.07 14.81 -40.75
CA LEU A 3 60.12 13.70 -40.63
C LEU A 3 60.05 13.09 -39.20
N LYS A 4 61.09 13.23 -38.41
CA LYS A 4 61.17 12.85 -37.02
C LYS A 4 60.25 13.71 -36.10
N ASN A 5 60.18 15.00 -36.38
CA ASN A 5 59.33 15.92 -35.57
C ASN A 5 57.88 15.78 -35.89
N LEU A 6 57.54 15.30 -37.09
CA LEU A 6 56.13 14.98 -37.44
C LEU A 6 55.61 13.79 -36.70
N LYS A 7 56.40 12.75 -36.41
CA LYS A 7 56.04 11.59 -35.62
C LYS A 7 55.75 11.96 -34.15
N TYR A 8 56.51 12.85 -33.56
CA TYR A 8 56.28 13.31 -32.18
C TYR A 8 55.06 14.22 -32.09
N LEU A 9 54.81 15.01 -33.15
CA LEU A 9 53.54 15.81 -33.18
C LEU A 9 52.31 14.94 -33.28
N PHE A 10 52.39 13.83 -34.04
CA PHE A 10 51.29 12.85 -34.14
C PHE A 10 51.12 12.06 -32.83
N LEU A 11 52.19 11.72 -32.11
CA LEU A 11 52.15 11.06 -30.82
C LEU A 11 51.57 11.98 -29.73
N LEU A 12 51.87 13.29 -29.79
CA LEU A 12 51.32 14.28 -28.85
C LEU A 12 49.83 14.56 -29.11
N MET A 13 49.39 14.50 -30.37
CA MET A 13 47.98 14.62 -30.72
C MET A 13 47.16 13.39 -30.33
N MET A 14 47.75 12.19 -30.35
CA MET A 14 47.04 10.96 -29.90
C MET A 14 46.91 10.85 -28.37
N SER A 15 47.79 11.51 -27.61
CA SER A 15 47.70 11.51 -26.14
C SER A 15 46.69 12.52 -25.58
N ALA A 16 46.18 13.47 -26.40
CA ALA A 16 45.19 14.45 -25.98
C ALA A 16 43.75 14.00 -26.18
N ILE A 17 43.51 12.83 -26.81
CA ILE A 17 42.15 12.33 -27.09
C ILE A 17 41.63 11.33 -26.01
N VAL A 18 42.47 10.98 -25.03
CA VAL A 18 42.10 9.97 -24.01
C VAL A 18 41.56 10.59 -22.70
N LEU A 19 41.38 11.92 -22.61
CA LEU A 19 40.87 12.58 -21.42
C LEU A 19 39.50 13.27 -21.65
N ALA A 20 38.86 13.02 -22.79
CA ALA A 20 37.45 13.29 -22.97
C ALA A 20 36.65 11.99 -22.72
N SER A 21 36.94 11.29 -21.60
CA SER A 21 36.09 10.26 -21.08
C SER A 21 34.97 10.96 -20.32
N CYS A 22 33.83 10.99 -20.95
CA CYS A 22 32.50 11.01 -20.39
C CYS A 22 32.42 11.47 -18.93
N SER A 23 32.11 12.73 -18.71
CA SER A 23 31.05 12.99 -17.76
C SER A 23 29.77 12.56 -18.49
N GLU A 24 29.40 11.32 -18.38
CA GLU A 24 27.99 11.00 -18.38
C GLU A 24 27.41 11.86 -17.25
N THR A 25 26.82 12.99 -17.64
CA THR A 25 25.76 13.54 -16.84
C THR A 25 24.78 12.41 -16.76
N ASP A 26 24.77 11.68 -15.62
CA ASP A 26 23.59 10.97 -15.20
C ASP A 26 22.46 11.97 -15.38
N GLU A 27 21.71 11.83 -16.46
CA GLU A 27 20.36 12.35 -16.49
C GLU A 27 19.76 11.77 -15.23
N ASN A 28 19.52 12.64 -14.27
CA ASN A 28 18.87 12.35 -13.00
C ASN A 28 17.46 11.83 -13.37
N THR A 29 17.40 10.59 -13.79
CA THR A 29 16.16 9.85 -13.87
C THR A 29 15.79 9.62 -12.41
N ASP A 30 15.06 10.59 -11.83
CA ASP A 30 14.43 10.43 -10.53
C ASP A 30 13.72 9.07 -10.56
N SER A 31 14.34 8.09 -9.91
CA SER A 31 13.72 6.78 -9.80
C SER A 31 12.38 6.99 -9.09
N GLU A 32 11.33 6.35 -9.56
CA GLU A 32 10.03 6.37 -8.90
C GLU A 32 10.14 6.08 -7.39
N TYR A 33 11.16 5.32 -7.00
CA TYR A 33 11.44 4.90 -5.63
C TYR A 33 12.39 5.84 -4.87
N ASP A 34 12.90 6.89 -5.48
CA ASP A 34 13.68 7.90 -4.77
C ASP A 34 12.79 8.61 -3.75
N ASP A 35 13.31 8.83 -2.55
CA ASP A 35 12.56 9.37 -1.42
C ASP A 35 11.24 8.63 -1.11
N TRP A 36 11.20 7.32 -1.40
CA TRP A 36 9.99 6.50 -1.30
C TRP A 36 9.29 6.61 0.05
N GLN A 37 10.04 6.57 1.16
CA GLN A 37 9.48 6.73 2.51
C GLN A 37 8.78 8.08 2.67
N ALA A 38 9.43 9.19 2.28
CA ALA A 38 8.86 10.53 2.38
C ALA A 38 7.62 10.68 1.50
N LYS A 39 7.69 10.20 0.25
CA LYS A 39 6.56 10.20 -0.70
C LYS A 39 5.35 9.40 -0.17
N ASN A 40 5.58 8.25 0.48
CA ASN A 40 4.51 7.43 1.07
C ASN A 40 3.89 8.07 2.30
N LYS A 41 4.72 8.65 3.18
CA LYS A 41 4.25 9.38 4.37
C LYS A 41 3.40 10.59 3.98
N THR A 42 3.83 11.38 3.00
CA THR A 42 3.09 12.52 2.47
C THR A 42 1.76 12.07 1.86
N ALA A 43 1.76 11.05 1.01
CA ALA A 43 0.55 10.54 0.37
C ALA A 43 -0.48 10.05 1.40
N PHE A 44 -0.04 9.35 2.45
CA PHE A 44 -0.96 8.93 3.51
C PHE A 44 -1.51 10.11 4.30
N ALA A 45 -0.68 11.13 4.61
CA ALA A 45 -1.12 12.34 5.30
C ALA A 45 -2.19 13.10 4.48
N GLU A 46 -2.02 13.21 3.17
CA GLU A 46 -3.00 13.84 2.26
C GLU A 46 -4.34 13.08 2.26
N ILE A 47 -4.29 11.74 2.21
CA ILE A 47 -5.49 10.88 2.27
C ILE A 47 -6.19 11.04 3.62
N LEU A 48 -5.44 11.10 4.73
CA LEU A 48 -5.99 11.31 6.07
C LEU A 48 -6.69 12.69 6.18
N VAL A 49 -6.08 13.74 5.64
CA VAL A 49 -6.69 15.08 5.59
C VAL A 49 -7.98 15.04 4.76
N LYS A 50 -7.93 14.42 3.57
CA LYS A 50 -9.10 14.27 2.71
C LYS A 50 -10.24 13.55 3.44
N ALA A 51 -9.95 12.42 4.10
CA ALA A 51 -10.96 11.65 4.82
C ALA A 51 -11.64 12.47 5.93
N LYS A 52 -10.87 13.29 6.65
CA LYS A 52 -11.41 14.19 7.69
C LYS A 52 -12.27 15.32 7.09
N GLN A 53 -11.94 15.80 5.90
CA GLN A 53 -12.71 16.84 5.21
C GLN A 53 -14.02 16.31 4.63
N GLU A 54 -13.96 15.15 3.97
CA GLU A 54 -15.12 14.49 3.37
C GLU A 54 -16.07 13.94 4.42
N GLY A 55 -15.54 13.30 5.45
CA GLY A 55 -16.29 12.75 6.58
C GLY A 55 -17.17 11.54 6.25
N GLU A 56 -17.79 11.02 7.29
CA GLU A 56 -18.59 9.78 7.23
C GLU A 56 -19.79 9.87 6.29
N ALA A 57 -20.40 11.06 6.17
CA ALA A 57 -21.53 11.29 5.28
C ALA A 57 -21.18 11.02 3.79
N ASN A 58 -19.91 11.15 3.42
CA ASN A 58 -19.40 10.87 2.08
C ASN A 58 -18.65 9.53 2.02
N GLY A 59 -18.85 8.66 3.00
CA GLY A 59 -18.28 7.32 3.06
C GLY A 59 -16.80 7.27 3.45
N TRP A 60 -16.24 8.36 4.00
CA TRP A 60 -14.86 8.38 4.47
C TRP A 60 -14.78 8.20 5.97
N HIS A 61 -13.96 7.24 6.41
CA HIS A 61 -13.77 6.94 7.82
C HIS A 61 -12.29 6.86 8.16
N VAL A 62 -11.95 7.23 9.40
CA VAL A 62 -10.61 7.05 9.97
C VAL A 62 -10.77 6.13 11.17
N TYR A 63 -10.14 4.96 11.10
CA TYR A 63 -10.19 3.99 12.18
C TYR A 63 -8.81 3.80 12.80
N ARG A 64 -8.77 3.90 14.12
CA ARG A 64 -7.57 3.54 14.87
C ARG A 64 -7.32 2.04 14.79
N ASN A 65 -6.04 1.64 14.75
CA ASN A 65 -5.66 0.23 14.77
C ASN A 65 -6.40 -0.53 15.88
N TRP A 66 -6.93 -1.68 15.55
CA TRP A 66 -7.71 -2.54 16.43
C TRP A 66 -7.04 -2.78 17.78
N SER A 67 -5.72 -2.98 17.83
CA SER A 67 -4.96 -3.24 19.06
C SER A 67 -4.88 -2.03 19.99
N MET A 68 -5.17 -0.84 19.49
CA MET A 68 -5.12 0.42 20.23
C MET A 68 -6.52 1.00 20.51
N GLU A 69 -7.58 0.37 20.03
CA GLU A 69 -8.95 0.92 20.07
C GLU A 69 -9.41 1.27 21.50
N ASN A 70 -9.05 0.43 22.47
CA ASN A 70 -9.43 0.59 23.88
C ASN A 70 -8.36 1.29 24.73
N GLN A 71 -7.25 1.77 24.12
CA GLN A 71 -6.22 2.49 24.85
C GLN A 71 -6.57 3.97 24.93
N PRO A 72 -6.21 4.66 26.05
CA PRO A 72 -6.41 6.10 26.14
C PRO A 72 -5.76 6.84 24.96
N VAL A 73 -6.43 7.86 24.45
CA VAL A 73 -5.83 8.78 23.49
C VAL A 73 -4.82 9.62 24.26
N THR A 74 -3.55 9.26 24.17
CA THR A 74 -2.46 10.05 24.74
C THR A 74 -1.90 11.01 23.71
N PRO A 75 -1.17 12.09 24.10
CA PRO A 75 -0.50 12.97 23.16
C PRO A 75 0.50 12.29 22.22
N THR A 76 0.84 11.03 22.49
CA THR A 76 1.76 10.21 21.69
C THR A 76 1.08 9.44 20.56
N VAL A 77 -0.25 9.57 20.39
CA VAL A 77 -0.94 8.95 19.25
C VAL A 77 -0.49 9.64 17.97
N ASN A 78 0.21 8.89 17.13
CA ASN A 78 0.57 9.36 15.79
C ASN A 78 -0.51 8.90 14.80
N GLU A 79 -1.46 9.79 14.51
CA GLU A 79 -2.57 9.47 13.60
C GLU A 79 -2.11 8.97 12.23
N GLN A 80 -0.92 9.39 11.78
CA GLN A 80 -0.35 8.95 10.50
C GLN A 80 0.28 7.54 10.57
N GLU A 81 0.46 6.98 11.75
CA GLU A 81 1.10 5.68 11.95
C GLU A 81 0.15 4.66 12.59
N ASP A 82 -0.87 5.15 13.32
CA ASP A 82 -1.75 4.33 14.15
C ASP A 82 -3.16 4.14 13.56
N ASN A 83 -3.47 4.82 12.47
CA ASN A 83 -4.80 4.78 11.85
C ASN A 83 -4.77 4.21 10.44
N ILE A 84 -5.88 3.58 10.05
CA ILE A 84 -6.22 3.35 8.65
C ILE A 84 -7.24 4.40 8.19
N VAL A 85 -7.24 4.68 6.90
CA VAL A 85 -8.30 5.44 6.24
C VAL A 85 -9.10 4.51 5.35
N VAL A 86 -10.41 4.65 5.38
CA VAL A 86 -11.35 3.86 4.59
C VAL A 86 -12.21 4.77 3.75
N GLN A 87 -12.38 4.40 2.48
CA GLN A 87 -13.43 4.90 1.62
C GLN A 87 -14.42 3.77 1.35
N VAL A 88 -15.66 3.90 1.81
CA VAL A 88 -16.74 2.97 1.52
C VAL A 88 -17.18 3.19 0.08
N MET A 89 -16.91 2.22 -0.77
CA MET A 89 -17.32 2.24 -2.19
C MET A 89 -18.75 1.72 -2.35
N GLN A 90 -19.09 0.70 -1.55
CA GLN A 90 -20.45 0.14 -1.47
C GLN A 90 -20.69 -0.42 -0.07
N GLN A 91 -21.84 -0.13 0.49
CA GLN A 91 -22.31 -0.80 1.70
C GLN A 91 -22.96 -2.12 1.31
N GLY A 92 -22.63 -3.17 2.05
CA GLY A 92 -23.23 -4.48 1.89
C GLY A 92 -24.62 -4.57 2.51
N GLU A 93 -25.15 -5.79 2.55
CA GLU A 93 -26.48 -6.07 3.05
C GLU A 93 -26.45 -7.06 4.22
N GLY A 94 -27.51 -7.11 5.00
CA GLY A 94 -27.71 -8.09 6.09
C GLY A 94 -27.51 -7.52 7.48
N SER A 95 -27.22 -8.40 8.44
CA SER A 95 -27.07 -8.04 9.85
C SER A 95 -25.75 -7.33 10.10
N ALA A 96 -25.78 -6.26 10.88
CA ALA A 96 -24.61 -5.50 11.31
C ALA A 96 -23.75 -6.25 12.35
N VAL A 97 -23.33 -7.45 12.01
CA VAL A 97 -22.37 -8.26 12.80
C VAL A 97 -21.02 -8.23 12.08
N ARG A 98 -19.95 -8.06 12.81
CA ARG A 98 -18.61 -7.93 12.27
C ARG A 98 -17.72 -9.14 12.59
N PRO A 99 -16.72 -9.44 11.75
CA PRO A 99 -15.71 -10.45 12.06
C PRO A 99 -14.94 -10.09 13.34
N LEU A 100 -14.59 -11.10 14.11
CA LEU A 100 -13.72 -11.00 15.27
C LEU A 100 -12.26 -11.29 14.86
N TYR A 101 -11.32 -10.90 15.71
CA TYR A 101 -9.88 -11.10 15.48
C TYR A 101 -9.48 -12.56 15.24
N THR A 102 -10.23 -13.50 15.86
CA THR A 102 -9.99 -14.95 15.74
C THR A 102 -10.76 -15.63 14.61
N ASP A 103 -11.65 -14.90 13.95
CA ASP A 103 -12.49 -15.46 12.90
C ASP A 103 -11.70 -15.68 11.60
N SER A 104 -12.24 -16.57 10.76
CA SER A 104 -11.82 -16.70 9.37
C SER A 104 -12.77 -15.90 8.50
N VAL A 105 -12.22 -15.13 7.57
CA VAL A 105 -12.99 -14.32 6.61
C VAL A 105 -12.80 -14.84 5.20
N MET A 106 -13.82 -14.64 4.37
CA MET A 106 -13.79 -14.86 2.93
C MET A 106 -13.90 -13.51 2.24
N VAL A 107 -12.90 -13.14 1.44
CA VAL A 107 -12.82 -11.84 0.78
C VAL A 107 -12.40 -11.95 -0.68
N SER A 108 -12.88 -11.01 -1.50
CA SER A 108 -12.22 -10.64 -2.74
C SER A 108 -11.37 -9.41 -2.47
N TYR A 109 -10.13 -9.37 -2.99
CA TYR A 109 -9.23 -8.27 -2.66
C TYR A 109 -8.20 -7.99 -3.76
N LYS A 110 -7.67 -6.77 -3.73
CA LYS A 110 -6.55 -6.30 -4.54
C LYS A 110 -5.66 -5.39 -3.69
N GLY A 111 -4.40 -5.76 -3.51
CA GLY A 111 -3.38 -5.02 -2.79
C GLY A 111 -2.50 -4.23 -3.77
N MET A 112 -2.34 -2.94 -3.50
CA MET A 112 -1.61 -2.00 -4.35
C MET A 112 -0.66 -1.13 -3.55
N LEU A 113 0.44 -0.75 -4.17
CA LEU A 113 1.31 0.32 -3.69
C LEU A 113 0.68 1.70 -3.98
N LYS A 114 1.33 2.76 -3.47
CA LYS A 114 0.96 4.15 -3.71
C LYS A 114 0.81 4.49 -5.21
N ASN A 115 1.67 3.92 -6.05
CA ASN A 115 1.76 4.12 -7.50
C ASN A 115 0.83 3.20 -8.32
N ASP A 116 -0.17 2.56 -7.68
CA ASP A 116 -1.11 1.62 -8.27
C ASP A 116 -0.49 0.28 -8.74
N TYR A 117 0.79 0.03 -8.45
CA TYR A 117 1.38 -1.28 -8.70
C TYR A 117 0.66 -2.34 -7.86
N VAL A 118 0.04 -3.31 -8.53
CA VAL A 118 -0.69 -4.42 -7.88
C VAL A 118 0.31 -5.50 -7.48
N PHE A 119 0.47 -5.74 -6.18
CA PHE A 119 1.41 -6.74 -5.67
C PHE A 119 0.73 -8.06 -5.28
N ASP A 120 -0.58 -8.03 -4.99
CA ASP A 120 -1.34 -9.23 -4.62
C ASP A 120 -2.83 -9.03 -4.91
N HIS A 121 -3.53 -10.05 -5.42
CA HIS A 121 -4.93 -9.94 -5.77
C HIS A 121 -5.58 -11.30 -6.04
N ASN A 122 -6.90 -11.37 -5.97
CA ASN A 122 -7.70 -12.50 -6.44
C ASN A 122 -8.77 -12.09 -7.47
N PHE A 123 -8.74 -10.84 -7.94
CA PHE A 123 -9.48 -10.37 -9.11
C PHE A 123 -8.68 -9.30 -9.86
N THR A 124 -8.97 -9.11 -11.14
CA THR A 124 -8.29 -8.13 -12.02
C THR A 124 -9.29 -7.12 -12.57
N GLY A 125 -8.81 -5.93 -12.90
CA GLY A 125 -9.68 -4.82 -13.37
C GLY A 125 -10.60 -4.32 -12.26
N ASP A 126 -11.77 -3.85 -12.65
CA ASP A 126 -12.82 -3.46 -11.70
C ASP A 126 -13.46 -4.69 -11.07
N TYR A 127 -13.90 -4.54 -9.81
CA TYR A 127 -14.56 -5.64 -9.12
C TYR A 127 -15.88 -6.03 -9.80
N ASP A 128 -15.97 -7.32 -10.16
CA ASP A 128 -17.18 -7.94 -10.69
C ASP A 128 -17.54 -9.16 -9.84
N VAL A 129 -18.68 -9.12 -9.18
CA VAL A 129 -19.13 -10.18 -8.26
C VAL A 129 -19.23 -11.56 -8.92
N ASN A 130 -19.44 -11.60 -10.24
CA ASN A 130 -19.59 -12.84 -11.00
C ASN A 130 -18.26 -13.44 -11.46
N LYS A 131 -17.17 -12.66 -11.41
CA LYS A 131 -15.84 -13.07 -11.90
C LYS A 131 -14.78 -13.12 -10.80
N ALA A 132 -14.94 -12.29 -9.76
CA ALA A 132 -13.97 -12.19 -8.68
C ALA A 132 -13.90 -13.49 -7.89
N GLN A 133 -12.67 -14.00 -7.72
CA GLN A 133 -12.41 -15.14 -6.83
C GLN A 133 -12.42 -14.68 -5.38
N THR A 134 -12.42 -15.63 -4.47
CA THR A 134 -12.33 -15.38 -3.03
C THR A 134 -11.14 -16.10 -2.42
N SER A 135 -10.56 -15.46 -1.41
CA SER A 135 -9.53 -16.06 -0.56
C SER A 135 -10.01 -16.09 0.89
N ASN A 136 -9.58 -17.11 1.63
CA ASN A 136 -9.88 -17.23 3.05
C ASN A 136 -8.66 -16.83 3.87
N PHE A 137 -8.86 -15.97 4.86
CA PHE A 137 -7.84 -15.54 5.80
C PHE A 137 -8.34 -15.69 7.23
N ILE A 138 -7.44 -15.98 8.17
CA ILE A 138 -7.71 -15.76 9.59
C ILE A 138 -7.39 -14.30 9.87
N VAL A 139 -8.29 -13.54 10.50
CA VAL A 139 -8.13 -12.09 10.72
C VAL A 139 -6.80 -11.77 11.41
N LYS A 140 -6.41 -12.53 12.44
CA LYS A 140 -5.12 -12.39 13.14
C LYS A 140 -3.88 -12.74 12.31
N GLY A 141 -4.04 -13.27 11.11
CA GLY A 141 -2.92 -13.72 10.25
C GLY A 141 -2.58 -12.74 9.13
N VAL A 142 -3.30 -11.63 9.02
CA VAL A 142 -3.02 -10.58 8.03
C VAL A 142 -2.38 -9.36 8.70
N VAL A 143 -1.87 -8.41 7.91
CA VAL A 143 -1.28 -7.18 8.44
C VAL A 143 -2.30 -6.36 9.22
N ASP A 144 -1.86 -5.62 10.23
CA ASP A 144 -2.73 -4.95 11.21
C ASP A 144 -3.76 -4.00 10.59
N GLY A 145 -3.39 -3.26 9.55
CA GLY A 145 -4.33 -2.38 8.85
C GLY A 145 -5.44 -3.15 8.13
N PHE A 146 -5.12 -4.30 7.53
CA PHE A 146 -6.11 -5.16 6.88
C PHE A 146 -7.03 -5.82 7.93
N ALA A 147 -6.46 -6.32 9.05
CA ALA A 147 -7.22 -6.85 10.18
C ALA A 147 -8.18 -5.81 10.75
N THR A 148 -7.70 -4.56 10.94
CA THR A 148 -8.52 -3.45 11.42
C THR A 148 -9.71 -3.21 10.48
N ALA A 149 -9.49 -3.16 9.17
CA ALA A 149 -10.57 -2.97 8.20
C ALA A 149 -11.60 -4.10 8.30
N LEU A 150 -11.17 -5.36 8.30
CA LEU A 150 -12.07 -6.52 8.41
C LEU A 150 -12.94 -6.48 9.65
N MET A 151 -12.36 -6.10 10.79
CA MET A 151 -13.09 -5.99 12.06
C MET A 151 -14.04 -4.79 12.13
N LYS A 152 -13.96 -3.86 11.17
CA LYS A 152 -14.88 -2.72 11.02
C LYS A 152 -15.95 -2.94 9.97
N MET A 153 -15.72 -3.83 9.00
CA MET A 153 -16.75 -4.25 8.04
C MET A 153 -17.87 -4.98 8.75
N THR A 154 -19.12 -4.61 8.48
CA THR A 154 -20.28 -5.09 9.22
C THR A 154 -21.29 -5.86 8.37
N HIS A 155 -21.19 -5.76 7.04
CA HIS A 155 -22.15 -6.37 6.14
C HIS A 155 -21.46 -7.21 5.08
N ILE A 156 -22.10 -8.29 4.68
CA ILE A 156 -21.65 -9.07 3.54
C ILE A 156 -21.90 -8.25 2.27
N GLY A 157 -20.83 -8.10 1.48
CA GLY A 157 -20.84 -7.24 0.30
C GLY A 157 -20.30 -5.83 0.59
N ASP A 158 -19.92 -5.51 1.83
CA ASP A 158 -19.14 -4.29 2.08
C ASP A 158 -17.94 -4.25 1.14
N HIS A 159 -17.81 -3.18 0.37
CA HIS A 159 -16.76 -2.96 -0.60
C HIS A 159 -16.04 -1.67 -0.25
N TRP A 160 -14.80 -1.79 0.19
CA TRP A 160 -14.02 -0.69 0.73
C TRP A 160 -12.68 -0.53 0.01
N MET A 161 -12.26 0.70 -0.19
CA MET A 161 -10.87 1.05 -0.43
C MET A 161 -10.24 1.42 0.91
N VAL A 162 -9.20 0.71 1.30
CA VAL A 162 -8.50 0.85 2.59
C VAL A 162 -7.09 1.34 2.32
N TYR A 163 -6.71 2.41 2.98
CA TYR A 163 -5.37 2.98 2.95
C TYR A 163 -4.72 2.78 4.32
N MET A 164 -3.51 2.29 4.35
CA MET A 164 -2.78 2.07 5.59
C MET A 164 -1.33 2.52 5.50
N PRO A 165 -0.78 3.12 6.57
CA PRO A 165 0.63 3.45 6.63
C PRO A 165 1.48 2.19 6.70
N TYR A 166 2.77 2.31 6.41
CA TYR A 166 3.70 1.19 6.46
C TYR A 166 3.73 0.49 7.82
N THR A 167 3.53 1.22 8.92
CA THR A 167 3.49 0.69 10.29
C THR A 167 2.38 -0.34 10.52
N LEU A 168 1.26 -0.21 9.83
CA LEU A 168 0.13 -1.13 9.86
C LEU A 168 0.12 -2.11 8.67
N GLY A 169 1.17 -2.05 7.83
CA GLY A 169 1.42 -2.93 6.70
C GLY A 169 2.63 -3.82 6.91
N TYR A 170 3.61 -3.77 5.99
CA TYR A 170 4.83 -4.60 6.04
C TYR A 170 6.02 -3.92 6.74
N GLY A 171 5.84 -2.73 7.29
CA GLY A 171 6.86 -2.05 8.11
C GLY A 171 8.01 -1.45 7.32
N SER A 172 9.14 -1.36 8.02
CA SER A 172 10.39 -0.77 7.50
C SER A 172 11.29 -1.76 6.76
N SER A 173 10.81 -2.98 6.53
CA SER A 173 11.53 -4.03 5.80
C SER A 173 10.92 -4.26 4.43
N GLN A 174 11.76 -4.54 3.44
CA GLN A 174 11.28 -4.92 2.13
C GLN A 174 10.69 -6.34 2.16
N SER A 175 9.49 -6.53 1.63
CA SER A 175 8.92 -7.84 1.39
C SER A 175 9.32 -8.31 -0.01
N SER A 176 10.39 -9.09 -0.09
CA SER A 176 10.90 -9.59 -1.38
C SER A 176 9.94 -10.55 -2.08
N SER A 177 9.15 -11.30 -1.33
CA SER A 177 8.16 -12.24 -1.89
C SER A 177 6.99 -11.54 -2.58
N LEU A 178 6.66 -10.31 -2.19
CA LEU A 178 5.55 -9.52 -2.74
C LEU A 178 6.01 -8.29 -3.52
N THR A 179 7.32 -8.09 -3.68
CA THR A 179 7.89 -6.92 -4.37
C THR A 179 7.45 -5.59 -3.75
N ILE A 180 7.30 -5.55 -2.41
CA ILE A 180 6.90 -4.37 -1.67
C ILE A 180 8.14 -3.71 -1.09
N PRO A 181 8.49 -2.48 -1.50
CA PRO A 181 9.59 -1.73 -0.90
C PRO A 181 9.32 -1.43 0.58
N ALA A 182 10.40 -1.28 1.36
CA ALA A 182 10.31 -0.82 2.75
C ALA A 182 9.56 0.53 2.83
N TYR A 183 8.87 0.77 3.94
CA TYR A 183 8.12 2.00 4.21
C TYR A 183 6.98 2.30 3.21
N SER A 184 6.44 1.28 2.52
CA SER A 184 5.31 1.45 1.62
C SER A 184 4.01 1.63 2.37
N MET A 185 3.29 2.74 2.12
CA MET A 185 1.85 2.74 2.39
C MET A 185 1.17 1.78 1.42
N LEU A 186 0.14 1.13 1.88
CA LEU A 186 -0.60 0.16 1.09
C LEU A 186 -2.04 0.64 0.84
N LYS A 187 -2.56 0.26 -0.30
CA LYS A 187 -3.98 0.40 -0.64
C LYS A 187 -4.55 -0.99 -0.84
N PHE A 188 -5.69 -1.28 -0.23
CA PHE A 188 -6.41 -2.51 -0.47
C PHE A 188 -7.85 -2.21 -0.87
N GLU A 189 -8.24 -2.70 -2.02
CA GLU A 189 -9.63 -2.85 -2.39
C GLU A 189 -10.12 -4.18 -1.81
N ILE A 190 -11.14 -4.15 -0.93
CA ILE A 190 -11.60 -5.32 -0.18
C ILE A 190 -13.11 -5.45 -0.32
N VAL A 191 -13.57 -6.65 -0.65
CA VAL A 191 -15.00 -6.99 -0.61
C VAL A 191 -15.22 -8.15 0.34
N LEU A 192 -15.99 -7.93 1.43
CA LEU A 192 -16.31 -8.96 2.40
C LEU A 192 -17.38 -9.89 1.85
N LYS A 193 -17.06 -11.17 1.72
CA LYS A 193 -17.97 -12.20 1.18
C LYS A 193 -18.59 -13.07 2.27
N GLY A 194 -18.00 -13.08 3.47
CA GLY A 194 -18.46 -13.84 4.60
C GLY A 194 -17.36 -14.04 5.64
N TRP A 195 -17.74 -14.61 6.78
CA TRP A 195 -16.81 -15.00 7.83
C TRP A 195 -17.30 -16.22 8.59
N TYR A 196 -16.38 -16.92 9.21
CA TYR A 196 -16.64 -18.08 10.03
C TYR A 196 -16.46 -17.71 11.51
N THR A 197 -17.52 -17.78 12.27
CA THR A 197 -17.55 -17.48 13.71
C THR A 197 -18.49 -18.48 14.40
N ASP A 198 -18.21 -18.84 15.66
CA ASP A 198 -19.04 -19.75 16.46
C ASP A 198 -19.44 -21.05 15.75
N GLY A 199 -18.50 -21.65 15.01
CA GLY A 199 -18.72 -22.92 14.35
C GLY A 199 -19.55 -22.88 13.06
N LYS A 200 -19.86 -21.70 12.53
CA LYS A 200 -20.67 -21.53 11.31
C LYS A 200 -20.18 -20.41 10.40
N TRP A 201 -20.43 -20.57 9.12
CA TRP A 201 -20.23 -19.50 8.14
C TRP A 201 -21.40 -18.52 8.14
N ILE A 202 -21.11 -17.24 8.25
CA ILE A 202 -22.00 -16.14 7.94
C ILE A 202 -21.66 -15.69 6.52
N LYS A 203 -22.52 -15.97 5.56
CA LYS A 203 -22.37 -15.63 4.14
C LYS A 203 -23.71 -15.49 3.48
N LYS A 204 -23.76 -14.75 2.34
CA LYS A 204 -24.95 -14.62 1.50
C LYS A 204 -25.20 -15.90 0.70
#